data_3800ecaa8c71685e82e3b266aa4529ab
#
_entry.id   3800ecaa8c71685e82e3b266aa4529ab
#
_cell.length_a   1.000
_cell.length_b   1.000
_cell.length_c   1.000
_cell.angle_alpha   90.00
_cell.angle_beta   90.00
_cell.angle_gamma   90.00
#
_symmetry.space_group_name_H-M   'P 1'
#
loop_
_entity.id
_entity.type
_entity.pdbx_description
1 polymer ?
#
loop_
_entity_poly.entity_id
_entity_poly.type
_entity_poly.pdbx_seq_one_letter_code
_entity_poly.pdbx_strand_id
1 'polypeptide(L)'
;MSKRRRNFSKRRLERHILTLCSLAKDLCPDAEIEIHVPGFGGLDAWLDVVVDDDKEEEVQEGLSQRAFEIYMEEGYDIGKNVVERSEHEKFLAKQRAGKF
;
A
#
# COMPACT_ATOMS: atom_id res chain seq x y z
N MET A 1 -7.51 -17.93 -15.45
CA MET A 1 -8.77 -17.27 -15.40
C MET A 1 -8.87 -16.32 -14.22
N SER A 2 -9.41 -15.22 -14.45
CA SER A 2 -9.45 -14.23 -13.40
C SER A 2 -10.49 -14.62 -12.35
N LYS A 3 -10.19 -14.27 -11.12
CA LYS A 3 -11.11 -14.49 -10.05
C LYS A 3 -12.34 -13.61 -10.25
N ARG A 4 -13.49 -14.25 -10.23
CA ARG A 4 -14.72 -13.54 -10.41
C ARG A 4 -15.25 -13.11 -9.06
N ARG A 5 -15.46 -11.83 -8.89
CA ARG A 5 -15.99 -11.31 -7.64
C ARG A 5 -17.46 -10.98 -7.84
N ARG A 6 -18.30 -11.80 -7.25
CA ARG A 6 -19.71 -11.58 -7.35
C ARG A 6 -20.17 -10.41 -6.55
N ASN A 7 -19.53 -10.22 -5.41
CA ASN A 7 -19.99 -9.25 -4.44
C ASN A 7 -18.99 -8.14 -4.23
N PHE A 8 -18.41 -7.64 -5.32
CA PHE A 8 -17.53 -6.51 -5.18
C PHE A 8 -18.26 -5.36 -4.50
N SER A 9 -17.67 -4.78 -3.48
CA SER A 9 -18.27 -3.71 -2.72
C SER A 9 -17.21 -2.65 -2.47
N LYS A 10 -17.52 -1.42 -2.87
CA LYS A 10 -16.61 -0.33 -2.61
C LYS A 10 -16.38 -0.14 -1.12
N ARG A 11 -17.43 -0.34 -0.33
CA ARG A 11 -17.31 -0.22 1.11
C ARG A 11 -16.37 -1.26 1.69
N ARG A 12 -16.44 -2.49 1.19
CA ARG A 12 -15.53 -3.54 1.65
C ARG A 12 -14.11 -3.24 1.24
N LEU A 13 -13.93 -2.77 0.02
CA LEU A 13 -12.61 -2.39 -0.43
C LEU A 13 -12.03 -1.33 0.49
N GLU A 14 -12.81 -0.32 0.82
CA GLU A 14 -12.35 0.73 1.70
C GLU A 14 -11.99 0.20 3.08
N ARG A 15 -12.75 -0.76 3.57
CA ARG A 15 -12.46 -1.39 4.85
C ARG A 15 -11.12 -2.11 4.81
N HIS A 16 -10.87 -2.83 3.72
CA HIS A 16 -9.59 -3.52 3.59
C HIS A 16 -8.43 -2.54 3.50
N ILE A 17 -8.63 -1.42 2.78
CA ILE A 17 -7.62 -0.39 2.70
C ILE A 17 -7.31 0.14 4.10
N LEU A 18 -8.34 0.41 4.88
CA LEU A 18 -8.15 0.91 6.23
C LEU A 18 -7.44 -0.13 7.10
N THR A 19 -7.74 -1.40 6.91
CA THR A 19 -7.05 -2.46 7.65
C THR A 19 -5.55 -2.41 7.37
N LEU A 20 -5.19 -2.28 6.10
CA LEU A 20 -3.78 -2.23 5.72
C LEU A 20 -3.11 -0.97 6.25
N CYS A 21 -3.81 0.17 6.16
CA CYS A 21 -3.25 1.41 6.67
C CYS A 21 -3.04 1.33 8.18
N SER A 22 -3.99 0.76 8.89
CA SER A 22 -3.86 0.60 10.33
C SER A 22 -2.69 -0.28 10.68
N LEU A 23 -2.51 -1.37 9.94
CA LEU A 23 -1.38 -2.26 10.19
C LEU A 23 -0.06 -1.53 9.98
N ALA A 24 0.04 -0.77 8.88
CA ALA A 24 1.26 -0.02 8.62
C ALA A 24 1.55 0.96 9.75
N LYS A 25 0.52 1.64 10.24
CA LYS A 25 0.71 2.60 11.33
C LYS A 25 0.99 1.93 12.66
N ASP A 26 0.49 0.72 12.86
CA ASP A 26 0.82 -0.03 14.06
C ASP A 26 2.29 -0.40 14.08
N LEU A 27 2.83 -0.77 12.92
CA LEU A 27 4.22 -1.17 12.82
C LEU A 27 5.15 0.03 12.76
N CYS A 28 4.69 1.12 12.18
CA CYS A 28 5.46 2.35 12.07
C CYS A 28 4.53 3.54 12.25
N PRO A 29 4.40 4.06 13.47
CA PRO A 29 3.43 5.14 13.72
C PRO A 29 3.63 6.38 12.86
N ASP A 30 4.86 6.61 12.39
CA ASP A 30 5.15 7.76 11.55
C ASP A 30 4.99 7.48 10.06
N ALA A 31 4.42 6.33 9.70
CA ALA A 31 4.25 5.98 8.30
C ALA A 31 3.37 7.01 7.59
N GLU A 32 3.75 7.34 6.37
CA GLU A 32 2.96 8.21 5.51
C GLU A 32 2.39 7.36 4.39
N ILE A 33 1.09 7.47 4.17
CA ILE A 33 0.42 6.59 3.23
C ILE A 33 -0.37 7.40 2.24
N GLU A 34 -0.16 7.11 0.96
CA GLU A 34 -0.96 7.69 -0.10
C GLU A 34 -1.77 6.57 -0.74
N ILE A 35 -3.07 6.80 -0.89
CA ILE A 35 -4.00 5.79 -1.37
C ILE A 35 -4.48 6.14 -2.76
N HIS A 36 -4.41 5.17 -3.67
CA HIS A 36 -4.88 5.34 -5.04
C HIS A 36 -5.99 4.33 -5.31
N VAL A 37 -7.15 4.81 -5.72
CA VAL A 37 -8.28 3.97 -6.06
C VAL A 37 -8.88 4.51 -7.34
N PRO A 38 -8.92 3.71 -8.42
CA PRO A 38 -8.41 2.34 -8.52
C PRO A 38 -6.89 2.33 -8.53
N GLY A 39 -6.33 1.14 -8.34
CA GLY A 39 -4.91 0.99 -8.38
C GLY A 39 -4.38 0.92 -9.80
N PHE A 40 -3.08 0.71 -9.89
CA PHE A 40 -2.42 0.64 -11.18
C PHE A 40 -2.53 -0.78 -11.74
N GLY A 41 -2.53 -0.89 -13.07
CA GLY A 41 -2.44 -2.19 -13.71
C GLY A 41 -3.59 -3.12 -13.41
N GLY A 42 -4.79 -2.58 -13.19
CA GLY A 42 -5.94 -3.43 -12.94
C GLY A 42 -6.15 -3.79 -11.49
N LEU A 43 -5.30 -3.31 -10.60
CA LEU A 43 -5.50 -3.54 -9.18
C LEU A 43 -6.67 -2.71 -8.67
N ASP A 44 -7.30 -3.20 -7.61
CA ASP A 44 -8.42 -2.48 -7.02
C ASP A 44 -7.97 -1.22 -6.31
N ALA A 45 -6.81 -1.27 -5.68
CA ALA A 45 -6.26 -0.13 -4.98
C ALA A 45 -4.74 -0.26 -4.91
N TRP A 46 -4.08 0.84 -4.61
CA TRP A 46 -2.64 0.88 -4.49
C TRP A 46 -2.27 1.79 -3.34
N LEU A 47 -1.32 1.36 -2.51
CA LEU A 47 -0.84 2.13 -1.37
C LEU A 47 0.63 2.44 -1.53
N ASP A 48 0.97 3.71 -1.47
CA ASP A 48 2.36 4.14 -1.37
C ASP A 48 2.64 4.44 0.09
N VAL A 49 3.60 3.75 0.66
CA VAL A 49 3.86 3.81 2.10
C VAL A 49 5.31 4.20 2.32
N VAL A 50 5.52 5.30 3.06
CA VAL A 50 6.84 5.76 3.42
C VAL A 50 7.03 5.50 4.91
N VAL A 51 8.09 4.78 5.25
CA VAL A 51 8.34 4.39 6.64
C VAL A 51 9.77 4.71 7.02
N ASP A 52 10.04 4.67 8.33
CA ASP A 52 11.40 4.81 8.82
C ASP A 52 12.25 3.70 8.23
N ASP A 53 13.52 4.02 7.98
CA ASP A 53 14.41 3.09 7.27
C ASP A 53 14.49 1.75 7.96
N ASP A 54 14.50 1.72 9.28
CA ASP A 54 14.63 0.46 10.01
C ASP A 54 13.32 -0.30 10.12
N LYS A 55 12.24 0.23 9.56
CA LYS A 55 10.93 -0.42 9.60
C LYS A 55 10.49 -0.95 8.24
N GLU A 56 11.25 -0.68 7.21
CA GLU A 56 10.79 -0.99 5.86
C GLU A 56 10.50 -2.48 5.66
N GLU A 57 11.40 -3.32 6.11
CA GLU A 57 11.25 -4.75 5.91
C GLU A 57 10.05 -5.29 6.68
N GLU A 58 9.90 -4.86 7.91
CA GLU A 58 8.80 -5.31 8.76
C GLU A 58 7.45 -4.90 8.19
N VAL A 59 7.34 -3.66 7.74
CA VAL A 59 6.10 -3.14 7.18
C VAL A 59 5.80 -3.84 5.85
N GLN A 60 6.84 -4.02 5.02
CA GLN A 60 6.67 -4.70 3.74
C GLN A 60 6.11 -6.10 3.94
N GLU A 61 6.69 -6.85 4.86
CA GLU A 61 6.23 -8.21 5.11
C GLU A 61 4.82 -8.25 5.67
N GLY A 62 4.54 -7.38 6.64
CA GLY A 62 3.22 -7.37 7.24
C GLY A 62 2.13 -7.03 6.25
N LEU A 63 2.37 -6.00 5.44
CA LEU A 63 1.39 -5.60 4.44
C LEU A 63 1.23 -6.66 3.35
N SER A 64 2.33 -7.28 2.94
CA SER A 64 2.26 -8.32 1.91
C SER A 64 1.42 -9.50 2.38
N GLN A 65 1.66 -9.92 3.61
CA GLN A 65 0.93 -11.06 4.13
C GLN A 65 -0.55 -10.76 4.28
N ARG A 66 -0.87 -9.59 4.82
CA ARG A 66 -2.28 -9.25 5.03
C ARG A 66 -2.99 -9.02 3.71
N ALA A 67 -2.34 -8.36 2.76
CA ALA A 67 -2.94 -8.14 1.45
C ALA A 67 -3.19 -9.46 0.73
N PHE A 68 -2.28 -10.41 0.88
CA PHE A 68 -2.46 -11.72 0.28
C PHE A 68 -3.68 -12.43 0.91
N GLU A 69 -3.83 -12.34 2.22
CA GLU A 69 -4.98 -12.93 2.88
C GLU A 69 -6.28 -12.33 2.38
N ILE A 70 -6.31 -11.02 2.24
CA ILE A 70 -7.49 -10.33 1.74
C ILE A 70 -7.83 -10.80 0.33
N TYR A 71 -6.79 -10.93 -0.50
CA TYR A 71 -6.99 -11.38 -1.87
C TYR A 71 -7.54 -12.81 -1.91
N MET A 72 -6.95 -13.68 -1.11
CA MET A 72 -7.37 -15.09 -1.13
C MET A 72 -8.76 -15.27 -0.55
N GLU A 73 -9.09 -14.51 0.48
CA GLU A 73 -10.37 -14.69 1.15
C GLU A 73 -11.51 -13.99 0.45
N GLU A 74 -11.27 -12.81 -0.09
CA GLU A 74 -12.36 -12.00 -0.62
C GLU A 74 -12.13 -11.49 -2.04
N GLY A 75 -10.95 -11.72 -2.59
CA GLY A 75 -10.71 -11.39 -3.98
C GLY A 75 -10.38 -9.94 -4.26
N TYR A 76 -10.12 -9.13 -3.25
CA TYR A 76 -9.71 -7.75 -3.46
C TYR A 76 -8.20 -7.69 -3.63
N ASP A 77 -7.78 -7.06 -4.71
CA ASP A 77 -6.38 -7.05 -5.11
C ASP A 77 -5.81 -5.67 -4.82
N ILE A 78 -5.07 -5.55 -3.72
CA ILE A 78 -4.52 -4.29 -3.27
C ILE A 78 -3.01 -4.37 -3.32
N GLY A 79 -2.40 -3.51 -4.14
CA GLY A 79 -0.96 -3.47 -4.24
C GLY A 79 -0.37 -2.42 -3.33
N LYS A 80 0.94 -2.50 -3.12
CA LYS A 80 1.59 -1.50 -2.30
C LYS A 80 3.04 -1.36 -2.70
N ASN A 81 3.60 -0.23 -2.33
CA ASN A 81 5.01 0.07 -2.48
C ASN A 81 5.49 0.68 -1.17
N VAL A 82 6.37 -0.03 -0.46
CA VAL A 82 6.88 0.43 0.82
C VAL A 82 8.30 0.90 0.60
N VAL A 83 8.57 2.14 0.95
CA VAL A 83 9.90 2.72 0.72
C VAL A 83 10.44 3.33 2.02
N GLU A 84 11.75 3.34 2.11
CA GLU A 84 12.43 3.98 3.22
C GLU A 84 12.35 5.49 3.10
N ARG A 85 12.20 6.16 4.22
CA ARG A 85 12.08 7.61 4.22
C ARG A 85 13.29 8.29 3.59
N SER A 86 14.48 7.78 3.85
CA SER A 86 15.68 8.38 3.28
C SER A 86 15.70 8.25 1.77
N GLU A 87 15.24 7.12 1.24
CA GLU A 87 15.15 6.95 -0.21
C GLU A 87 14.10 7.87 -0.81
N HIS A 88 12.98 8.00 -0.13
CA HIS A 88 11.92 8.87 -0.59
C HIS A 88 12.39 10.33 -0.66
N GLU A 89 13.11 10.76 0.36
CA GLU A 89 13.62 12.13 0.40
C GLU A 89 14.64 12.36 -0.71
N LYS A 90 15.48 11.36 -0.98
CA LYS A 90 16.40 11.48 -2.10
C LYS A 90 15.67 11.62 -3.42
N PHE A 91 14.61 10.86 -3.59
CA PHE A 91 13.81 10.94 -4.79
C PHE A 91 13.20 12.33 -4.95
N LEU A 92 12.64 12.88 -3.89
CA LEU A 92 12.05 14.21 -3.93
C LEU A 92 13.11 15.28 -4.22
N ALA A 93 14.28 15.13 -3.63
CA ALA A 93 15.37 16.09 -3.88
C ALA A 93 15.79 16.04 -5.34
N LYS A 94 15.87 14.84 -5.91
CA LYS A 94 16.22 14.70 -7.32
C LYS A 94 15.19 15.33 -8.21
N GLN A 95 13.93 15.15 -7.88
CA GLN A 95 12.87 15.73 -8.68
C GLN A 95 12.96 17.26 -8.66
N ARG A 96 13.21 17.83 -7.50
CA ARG A 96 13.34 19.27 -7.39
C ARG A 96 14.54 19.78 -8.17
N ALA A 97 15.66 19.06 -8.07
CA ALA A 97 16.87 19.46 -8.76
C ALA A 97 16.71 19.36 -10.27
N GLY A 98 15.91 18.42 -10.73
CA GLY A 98 15.71 18.22 -12.16
C GLY A 98 14.64 19.11 -12.78
N LYS A 99 14.03 19.96 -12.02
CA LYS A 99 13.00 20.84 -12.53
C LYS A 99 13.58 22.12 -13.07
N PHE A 100 13.06 22.58 -14.15
CA PHE A 100 13.53 23.83 -14.76
C PHE A 100 12.39 24.70 -15.15
#